data_f6ac4149289cd30c84b7f580d63c415f
#
_entry.id   f6ac4149289cd30c84b7f580d63c415f
#
_cell.length_a   1.000
_cell.length_b   1.000
_cell.length_c   1.000
_cell.angle_alpha   90.00
_cell.angle_beta   90.00
_cell.angle_gamma   90.00
#
_symmetry.space_group_name_H-M   'P 1'
#
loop_
_entity.id
_entity.type
_entity.pdbx_description
1 polymer ?
#
loop_
_entity_poly.entity_id
_entity_poly.type
_entity_poly.pdbx_seq_one_letter_code
_entity_poly.pdbx_strand_id
1 'polypeptide(L)'
;HQEARRQRQMCIRDRKVKESKSKKERIASRYGLALAYSKTKNHLNALKILREALEEDSENLTLQIGILELHIEAENFFEAEALASSLLSTNPDNYPITMLYNKVLMNKGDYELGEELLRKLSLKRPSDPEVWYWLAEVQGLDQNIIGLHLSRAEYFYLNGSYETSIKHLRMALELTGNNFQLTESIHN
;
A
#
# COMPACT_ATOMS: atom_id res chain seq x y z
N HIS A 1 -4.94 -29.44 10.50
CA HIS A 1 -5.84 -29.45 9.31
C HIS A 1 -5.60 -28.28 8.34
N GLN A 2 -5.30 -27.06 8.82
CA GLN A 2 -5.05 -25.90 7.93
C GLN A 2 -3.71 -26.02 7.18
N GLU A 3 -2.67 -26.49 7.83
CA GLU A 3 -1.35 -26.66 7.27
C GLU A 3 -1.32 -27.71 6.14
N ALA A 4 -1.96 -28.86 6.33
CA ALA A 4 -2.13 -29.88 5.31
C ALA A 4 -2.93 -29.38 4.09
N ARG A 5 -3.91 -28.50 4.33
CA ARG A 5 -4.69 -27.83 3.26
C ARG A 5 -3.81 -26.87 2.45
N ARG A 6 -2.96 -26.09 3.13
CA ARG A 6 -2.00 -25.17 2.50
C ARG A 6 -0.96 -25.90 1.69
N GLN A 7 -0.35 -26.97 2.23
CA GLN A 7 0.61 -27.81 1.50
C GLN A 7 -0.01 -28.45 0.27
N ARG A 8 -1.24 -28.96 0.36
CA ARG A 8 -1.96 -29.52 -0.80
C ARG A 8 -2.20 -28.46 -1.88
N GLN A 9 -2.55 -27.22 -1.50
CA GLN A 9 -2.71 -26.14 -2.46
C GLN A 9 -1.40 -25.77 -3.15
N MET A 10 -0.26 -25.80 -2.46
CA MET A 10 1.06 -25.57 -3.05
C MET A 10 1.40 -26.65 -4.06
N CYS A 11 1.21 -27.93 -3.73
CA CYS A 11 1.45 -29.03 -4.65
C CYS A 11 0.59 -28.95 -5.94
N ILE A 12 -0.68 -28.55 -5.81
CA ILE A 12 -1.57 -28.35 -6.97
C ILE A 12 -1.07 -27.20 -7.85
N ARG A 13 -0.62 -26.10 -7.25
CA ARG A 13 -0.12 -24.93 -7.99
C ARG A 13 1.22 -25.21 -8.66
N ASP A 14 2.14 -25.92 -7.98
CA ASP A 14 3.41 -26.36 -8.57
C ASP A 14 3.20 -27.25 -9.80
N ARG A 15 2.22 -28.17 -9.73
CA ARG A 15 1.83 -28.99 -10.89
C ARG A 15 1.31 -28.14 -12.05
N LYS A 16 0.46 -27.13 -11.77
CA LYS A 16 -0.05 -26.23 -12.82
C LYS A 16 1.06 -25.43 -13.50
N VAL A 17 2.10 -25.00 -12.77
CA VAL A 17 3.26 -24.34 -13.37
C VAL A 17 3.94 -25.25 -14.39
N LYS A 18 4.13 -26.54 -14.05
CA LYS A 18 4.78 -27.53 -14.94
C LYS A 18 3.94 -27.90 -16.15
N GLU A 19 2.62 -27.86 -16.04
CA GLU A 19 1.68 -28.23 -17.10
C GLU A 19 1.29 -27.04 -18.01
N SER A 20 1.68 -25.81 -17.66
CA SER A 20 1.29 -24.60 -18.39
C SER A 20 1.96 -24.51 -19.75
N LYS A 21 1.15 -24.37 -20.81
CA LYS A 21 1.62 -24.36 -22.22
C LYS A 21 1.99 -22.96 -22.71
N SER A 22 1.32 -21.89 -22.26
CA SER A 22 1.57 -20.53 -22.67
C SER A 22 2.44 -19.76 -21.66
N LYS A 23 3.20 -18.75 -22.14
CA LYS A 23 3.97 -17.82 -21.26
C LYS A 23 3.07 -17.20 -20.20
N LYS A 24 1.90 -16.69 -20.61
CA LYS A 24 0.93 -16.03 -19.72
C LYS A 24 0.42 -16.96 -18.62
N GLU A 25 0.11 -18.22 -18.95
CA GLU A 25 -0.34 -19.20 -17.96
C GLU A 25 0.77 -19.58 -16.98
N ARG A 26 2.03 -19.72 -17.46
CA ARG A 26 3.17 -19.99 -16.59
C ARG A 26 3.39 -18.86 -15.58
N ILE A 27 3.39 -17.61 -16.03
CA ILE A 27 3.53 -16.43 -15.17
C ILE A 27 2.41 -16.39 -14.12
N ALA A 28 1.15 -16.54 -14.54
CA ALA A 28 0.01 -16.55 -13.63
C ALA A 28 0.08 -17.69 -12.60
N SER A 29 0.53 -18.89 -13.05
CA SER A 29 0.68 -20.04 -12.17
C SER A 29 1.82 -19.84 -11.16
N ARG A 30 2.97 -19.26 -11.58
CA ARG A 30 4.07 -18.89 -10.69
C ARG A 30 3.66 -17.83 -9.69
N TYR A 31 2.96 -16.79 -10.13
CA TYR A 31 2.43 -15.78 -9.23
C TYR A 31 1.52 -16.40 -8.17
N GLY A 32 0.58 -17.25 -8.58
CA GLY A 32 -0.28 -17.98 -7.64
C GLY A 32 0.49 -18.90 -6.68
N LEU A 33 1.59 -19.54 -7.15
CA LEU A 33 2.45 -20.36 -6.30
C LEU A 33 3.23 -19.51 -5.30
N ALA A 34 3.77 -18.38 -5.72
CA ALA A 34 4.47 -17.43 -4.85
C ALA A 34 3.54 -16.91 -3.73
N LEU A 35 2.30 -16.54 -4.05
CA LEU A 35 1.29 -16.17 -3.04
C LEU A 35 1.02 -17.30 -2.03
N ALA A 36 1.04 -18.56 -2.47
CA ALA A 36 0.88 -19.68 -1.56
C ALA A 36 2.08 -19.83 -0.61
N TYR A 37 3.30 -19.63 -1.10
CA TYR A 37 4.50 -19.59 -0.25
C TYR A 37 4.49 -18.41 0.72
N SER A 38 4.11 -17.21 0.30
CA SER A 38 3.94 -16.04 1.19
C SER A 38 2.98 -16.34 2.35
N LYS A 39 1.82 -16.94 2.07
CA LYS A 39 0.84 -17.33 3.09
C LYS A 39 1.36 -18.36 4.11
N THR A 40 2.43 -19.07 3.78
CA THR A 40 3.13 -19.98 4.71
C THR A 40 4.38 -19.35 5.33
N LYS A 41 4.57 -18.03 5.15
CA LYS A 41 5.76 -17.28 5.59
C LYS A 41 7.09 -17.77 4.97
N ASN A 42 7.00 -18.47 3.85
CA ASN A 42 8.17 -18.93 3.11
C ASN A 42 8.55 -17.90 2.04
N HIS A 43 8.93 -16.70 2.50
CA HIS A 43 9.21 -15.54 1.64
C HIS A 43 10.37 -15.80 0.67
N LEU A 44 11.39 -16.57 1.06
CA LEU A 44 12.53 -16.88 0.19
C LEU A 44 12.10 -17.64 -1.07
N ASN A 45 11.29 -18.69 -0.93
CA ASN A 45 10.78 -19.44 -2.09
C ASN A 45 9.80 -18.62 -2.91
N ALA A 46 8.96 -17.79 -2.27
CA ALA A 46 8.06 -16.87 -2.96
C ALA A 46 8.84 -15.88 -3.84
N LEU A 47 9.85 -15.21 -3.28
CA LEU A 47 10.72 -14.28 -4.01
C LEU A 47 11.45 -14.95 -5.18
N LYS A 48 12.01 -16.16 -4.96
CA LYS A 48 12.67 -16.92 -6.03
C LYS A 48 11.73 -17.15 -7.21
N ILE A 49 10.50 -17.62 -6.95
CA ILE A 49 9.53 -17.92 -8.00
C ILE A 49 9.09 -16.66 -8.76
N LEU A 50 8.88 -15.52 -8.05
CA LEU A 50 8.54 -14.28 -8.73
C LEU A 50 9.69 -13.72 -9.57
N ARG A 51 10.94 -13.85 -9.10
CA ARG A 51 12.11 -13.44 -9.88
C ARG A 51 12.28 -14.30 -11.14
N GLU A 52 12.13 -15.61 -11.06
CA GLU A 52 12.11 -16.49 -12.23
C GLU A 52 10.97 -16.14 -13.21
N ALA A 53 9.81 -15.72 -12.72
CA ALA A 53 8.73 -15.25 -13.58
C ALA A 53 9.06 -13.90 -14.23
N LEU A 54 9.75 -13.00 -13.50
CA LEU A 54 10.16 -11.69 -13.99
C LEU A 54 11.27 -11.80 -15.06
N GLU A 55 12.13 -12.82 -15.01
CA GLU A 55 13.10 -13.10 -16.08
C GLU A 55 12.41 -13.39 -17.43
N GLU A 56 11.22 -13.98 -17.41
CA GLU A 56 10.42 -14.21 -18.64
C GLU A 56 9.67 -12.95 -19.10
N ASP A 57 9.39 -11.99 -18.19
CA ASP A 57 8.57 -10.81 -18.46
C ASP A 57 9.00 -9.65 -17.55
N SER A 58 10.16 -9.05 -17.86
CA SER A 58 10.86 -8.07 -17.03
C SER A 58 10.05 -6.81 -16.75
N GLU A 59 9.19 -6.41 -17.66
CA GLU A 59 8.33 -5.22 -17.56
C GLU A 59 6.98 -5.49 -16.87
N ASN A 60 6.76 -6.70 -16.37
CA ASN A 60 5.49 -7.07 -15.76
C ASN A 60 5.32 -6.41 -14.38
N LEU A 61 4.59 -5.32 -14.37
CA LEU A 61 4.34 -4.51 -13.17
C LEU A 61 3.68 -5.32 -12.04
N THR A 62 2.79 -6.27 -12.36
CA THR A 62 2.14 -7.11 -11.35
C THR A 62 3.16 -7.99 -10.60
N LEU A 63 4.16 -8.53 -11.31
CA LEU A 63 5.24 -9.30 -10.69
C LEU A 63 6.13 -8.40 -9.83
N GLN A 64 6.46 -7.21 -10.32
CA GLN A 64 7.28 -6.24 -9.58
C GLN A 64 6.57 -5.78 -8.29
N ILE A 65 5.27 -5.49 -8.35
CA ILE A 65 4.45 -5.18 -7.16
C ILE A 65 4.41 -6.37 -6.20
N GLY A 66 4.24 -7.59 -6.71
CA GLY A 66 4.25 -8.80 -5.87
C GLY A 66 5.60 -9.02 -5.16
N ILE A 67 6.73 -8.67 -5.81
CA ILE A 67 8.06 -8.70 -5.17
C ILE A 67 8.16 -7.63 -4.08
N LEU A 68 7.64 -6.43 -4.33
CA LEU A 68 7.57 -5.35 -3.34
C LEU A 68 6.75 -5.77 -2.10
N GLU A 69 5.57 -6.36 -2.30
CA GLU A 69 4.74 -6.90 -1.22
C GLU A 69 5.50 -7.94 -0.39
N LEU A 70 6.22 -8.86 -1.04
CA LEU A 70 7.01 -9.89 -0.36
C LEU A 70 8.17 -9.30 0.45
N HIS A 71 8.84 -8.26 -0.04
CA HIS A 71 9.88 -7.57 0.74
C HIS A 71 9.27 -6.90 1.98
N ILE A 72 8.10 -6.29 1.87
CA ILE A 72 7.38 -5.70 3.00
C ILE A 72 6.95 -6.77 4.02
N GLU A 73 6.39 -7.90 3.55
CA GLU A 73 5.97 -9.01 4.42
C GLU A 73 7.16 -9.69 5.12
N ALA A 74 8.33 -9.67 4.51
CA ALA A 74 9.59 -10.19 5.07
C ALA A 74 10.35 -9.15 5.92
N GLU A 75 9.79 -7.94 6.10
CA GLU A 75 10.40 -6.82 6.82
C GLU A 75 11.75 -6.36 6.22
N ASN A 76 11.99 -6.64 4.95
CA ASN A 76 13.15 -6.19 4.20
C ASN A 76 12.91 -4.77 3.67
N PHE A 77 12.81 -3.81 4.58
CA PHE A 77 12.37 -2.44 4.24
C PHE A 77 13.38 -1.67 3.38
N PHE A 78 14.66 -2.00 3.43
CA PHE A 78 15.66 -1.38 2.57
C PHE A 78 15.45 -1.73 1.08
N GLU A 79 15.30 -3.02 0.79
CA GLU A 79 15.02 -3.50 -0.58
C GLU A 79 13.62 -3.07 -1.05
N ALA A 80 12.65 -3.07 -0.14
CA ALA A 80 11.29 -2.61 -0.44
C ALA A 80 11.27 -1.13 -0.84
N GLU A 81 12.00 -0.27 -0.14
CA GLU A 81 12.10 1.15 -0.45
C GLU A 81 12.76 1.39 -1.81
N ALA A 82 13.91 0.78 -2.05
CA ALA A 82 14.62 0.93 -3.31
C ALA A 82 13.74 0.52 -4.50
N LEU A 83 13.02 -0.60 -4.36
CA LEU A 83 12.09 -1.08 -5.39
C LEU A 83 10.89 -0.14 -5.54
N ALA A 84 10.23 0.27 -4.45
CA ALA A 84 9.06 1.14 -4.48
C ALA A 84 9.38 2.50 -5.11
N SER A 85 10.49 3.12 -4.72
CA SER A 85 10.96 4.39 -5.29
C SER A 85 11.24 4.27 -6.79
N SER A 86 11.91 3.19 -7.22
CA SER A 86 12.17 2.91 -8.63
C SER A 86 10.86 2.73 -9.42
N LEU A 87 9.93 1.92 -8.90
CA LEU A 87 8.65 1.67 -9.54
C LEU A 87 7.79 2.94 -9.64
N LEU A 88 7.79 3.77 -8.60
CA LEU A 88 7.04 5.01 -8.60
C LEU A 88 7.62 6.05 -9.57
N SER A 89 8.94 6.06 -9.78
CA SER A 89 9.59 6.95 -10.76
C SER A 89 9.16 6.67 -12.19
N THR A 90 8.92 5.40 -12.52
CA THR A 90 8.48 4.96 -13.85
C THR A 90 6.95 4.88 -14.00
N ASN A 91 6.24 4.78 -12.88
CA ASN A 91 4.79 4.71 -12.83
C ASN A 91 4.24 5.74 -11.83
N PRO A 92 4.41 7.04 -12.09
CA PRO A 92 3.93 8.07 -11.19
C PRO A 92 2.41 7.94 -11.01
N ASP A 93 1.95 8.17 -9.80
CA ASP A 93 0.53 8.09 -9.43
C ASP A 93 -0.10 6.67 -9.44
N ASN A 94 0.72 5.64 -9.53
CA ASN A 94 0.23 4.27 -9.42
C ASN A 94 -0.21 4.00 -7.97
N TYR A 95 -1.53 3.83 -7.79
CA TYR A 95 -2.16 3.67 -6.47
C TYR A 95 -1.55 2.52 -5.65
N PRO A 96 -1.50 1.26 -6.14
CA PRO A 96 -0.88 0.16 -5.40
C PRO A 96 0.56 0.44 -4.95
N ILE A 97 1.38 1.00 -5.83
CA ILE A 97 2.79 1.30 -5.51
C ILE A 97 2.87 2.38 -4.44
N THR A 98 2.09 3.46 -4.58
CA THR A 98 2.07 4.56 -3.59
C THR A 98 1.66 4.06 -2.21
N MET A 99 0.62 3.22 -2.13
CA MET A 99 0.15 2.65 -0.87
C MET A 99 1.17 1.71 -0.22
N LEU A 100 1.83 0.87 -1.00
CA LEU A 100 2.90 0.00 -0.51
C LEU A 100 4.13 0.80 -0.08
N TYR A 101 4.50 1.83 -0.84
CA TYR A 101 5.63 2.69 -0.48
C TYR A 101 5.35 3.45 0.81
N ASN A 102 4.15 4.01 0.98
CA ASN A 102 3.76 4.63 2.25
C ASN A 102 3.91 3.65 3.42
N LYS A 103 3.51 2.39 3.26
CA LYS A 103 3.69 1.37 4.30
C LYS A 103 5.16 1.16 4.66
N VAL A 104 6.06 1.17 3.68
CA VAL A 104 7.52 1.10 3.92
C VAL A 104 8.00 2.32 4.68
N LEU A 105 7.63 3.53 4.24
CA LEU A 105 8.02 4.79 4.86
C LEU A 105 7.55 4.90 6.32
N MET A 106 6.31 4.50 6.60
CA MET A 106 5.79 4.46 7.98
C MET A 106 6.60 3.53 8.88
N ASN A 107 7.02 2.35 8.39
CA ASN A 107 7.85 1.42 9.16
C ASN A 107 9.28 1.94 9.38
N LYS A 108 9.78 2.78 8.48
CA LYS A 108 11.10 3.43 8.61
C LYS A 108 11.08 4.71 9.43
N GLY A 109 9.92 5.29 9.66
CA GLY A 109 9.76 6.58 10.34
C GLY A 109 9.90 7.79 9.41
N ASP A 110 9.89 7.61 8.09
CA ASP A 110 9.97 8.67 7.09
C ASP A 110 8.57 9.25 6.81
N TYR A 111 7.95 9.82 7.86
CA TYR A 111 6.55 10.24 7.83
C TYR A 111 6.31 11.45 6.92
N GLU A 112 7.24 12.40 6.85
CA GLU A 112 7.15 13.58 5.99
C GLU A 112 6.98 13.18 4.50
N LEU A 113 7.82 12.27 4.01
CA LEU A 113 7.70 11.77 2.64
C LEU A 113 6.42 10.96 2.43
N GLY A 114 6.00 10.17 3.42
CA GLY A 114 4.74 9.44 3.40
C GLY A 114 3.53 10.38 3.30
N GLU A 115 3.51 11.47 4.09
CA GLU A 115 2.47 12.50 4.03
C GLU A 115 2.44 13.16 2.64
N GLU A 116 3.60 13.55 2.10
CA GLU A 116 3.68 14.18 0.78
C GLU A 116 3.09 13.29 -0.32
N LEU A 117 3.45 12.01 -0.34
CA LEU A 117 2.95 11.03 -1.33
C LEU A 117 1.42 10.84 -1.21
N LEU A 118 0.91 10.66 0.00
CA LEU A 118 -0.53 10.46 0.21
C LEU A 118 -1.34 11.72 -0.03
N ARG A 119 -0.81 12.90 0.26
CA ARG A 119 -1.43 14.19 -0.06
C ARG A 119 -1.57 14.36 -1.58
N LYS A 120 -0.52 14.04 -2.35
CA LYS A 120 -0.62 14.04 -3.83
C LYS A 120 -1.66 13.04 -4.33
N LEU A 121 -1.72 11.87 -3.70
CA LEU A 121 -2.69 10.84 -4.07
C LEU A 121 -4.12 11.24 -3.71
N SER A 122 -4.37 11.90 -2.58
CA SER A 122 -5.70 12.37 -2.18
C SER A 122 -6.28 13.40 -3.15
N LEU A 123 -5.45 14.28 -3.72
CA LEU A 123 -5.87 15.21 -4.77
C LEU A 123 -6.35 14.51 -6.05
N LYS A 124 -5.79 13.34 -6.36
CA LYS A 124 -6.14 12.55 -7.55
C LYS A 124 -7.29 11.59 -7.30
N ARG A 125 -7.47 11.19 -6.07
CA ARG A 125 -8.47 10.23 -5.62
C ARG A 125 -9.26 10.77 -4.41
N PRO A 126 -9.92 11.94 -4.55
CA PRO A 126 -10.56 12.62 -3.43
C PRO A 126 -11.73 11.82 -2.82
N SER A 127 -12.33 10.93 -3.59
CA SER A 127 -13.44 10.08 -3.13
C SER A 127 -13.00 8.70 -2.61
N ASP A 128 -11.71 8.45 -2.44
CA ASP A 128 -11.19 7.18 -1.95
C ASP A 128 -10.94 7.26 -0.44
N PRO A 129 -11.80 6.65 0.40
CA PRO A 129 -11.67 6.77 1.85
C PRO A 129 -10.38 6.12 2.39
N GLU A 130 -9.83 5.11 1.69
CA GLU A 130 -8.60 4.44 2.12
C GLU A 130 -7.40 5.39 2.08
N VAL A 131 -7.33 6.27 1.06
CA VAL A 131 -6.27 7.28 0.95
C VAL A 131 -6.33 8.25 2.13
N TRP A 132 -7.52 8.76 2.48
CA TRP A 132 -7.71 9.67 3.61
C TRP A 132 -7.42 9.02 4.96
N TYR A 133 -7.76 7.72 5.10
CA TYR A 133 -7.41 6.95 6.29
C TYR A 133 -5.89 6.93 6.51
N TRP A 134 -5.13 6.51 5.47
CA TRP A 134 -3.68 6.41 5.59
C TRP A 134 -2.98 7.77 5.69
N LEU A 135 -3.53 8.80 5.04
CA LEU A 135 -3.04 10.16 5.21
C LEU A 135 -3.19 10.64 6.66
N ALA A 136 -4.33 10.37 7.28
CA ALA A 136 -4.53 10.68 8.68
C ALA A 136 -3.57 9.93 9.61
N GLU A 137 -3.33 8.64 9.34
CA GLU A 137 -2.41 7.83 10.15
C GLU A 137 -0.97 8.37 10.07
N VAL A 138 -0.49 8.68 8.87
CA VAL A 138 0.86 9.23 8.69
C VAL A 138 1.00 10.61 9.34
N GLN A 139 -0.01 11.48 9.19
CA GLN A 139 -0.04 12.81 9.82
C GLN A 139 -0.02 12.72 11.35
N GLY A 140 -0.70 11.71 11.92
CA GLY A 140 -0.65 11.46 13.36
C GLY A 140 0.75 11.06 13.83
N LEU A 141 1.45 10.24 13.08
CA LEU A 141 2.83 9.82 13.38
C LEU A 141 3.82 10.98 13.23
N ASP A 142 3.59 11.87 12.27
CA ASP A 142 4.39 13.06 12.01
C ASP A 142 4.04 14.24 12.95
N GLN A 143 3.13 14.02 13.89
CA GLN A 143 2.63 15.06 14.83
C GLN A 143 1.91 16.24 14.15
N ASN A 144 1.50 16.08 12.90
CA ASN A 144 0.64 17.04 12.20
C ASN A 144 -0.82 16.82 12.62
N ILE A 145 -1.16 17.27 13.85
CA ILE A 145 -2.46 16.98 14.47
C ILE A 145 -3.62 17.66 13.74
N ILE A 146 -3.41 18.85 13.20
CA ILE A 146 -4.45 19.55 12.40
C ILE A 146 -4.73 18.73 11.13
N GLY A 147 -3.68 18.36 10.39
CA GLY A 147 -3.79 17.52 9.19
C GLY A 147 -4.51 16.21 9.49
N LEU A 148 -4.13 15.51 10.57
CA LEU A 148 -4.79 14.29 11.02
C LEU A 148 -6.30 14.47 11.18
N HIS A 149 -6.74 15.55 11.83
CA HIS A 149 -8.17 15.78 12.03
C HIS A 149 -8.88 16.11 10.71
N LEU A 150 -8.27 16.88 9.81
CA LEU A 150 -8.83 17.18 8.51
C LEU A 150 -8.97 15.89 7.66
N SER A 151 -7.92 15.07 7.59
CA SER A 151 -7.97 13.80 6.84
C SER A 151 -8.95 12.79 7.44
N ARG A 152 -9.10 12.74 8.77
CA ARG A 152 -10.12 11.92 9.42
C ARG A 152 -11.53 12.44 9.15
N ALA A 153 -11.73 13.75 9.06
CA ALA A 153 -13.01 14.30 8.69
C ALA A 153 -13.45 13.86 7.29
N GLU A 154 -12.56 13.92 6.31
CA GLU A 154 -12.80 13.41 4.96
C GLU A 154 -13.09 11.92 4.94
N TYR A 155 -12.28 11.13 5.65
CA TYR A 155 -12.52 9.69 5.79
C TYR A 155 -13.91 9.36 6.31
N PHE A 156 -14.35 10.02 7.39
CA PHE A 156 -15.65 9.78 7.99
C PHE A 156 -16.80 10.32 7.13
N TYR A 157 -16.59 11.46 6.45
CA TYR A 157 -17.54 12.01 5.49
C TYR A 157 -17.82 11.02 4.35
N LEU A 158 -16.77 10.48 3.72
CA LEU A 158 -16.88 9.52 2.63
C LEU A 158 -17.52 8.19 3.05
N ASN A 159 -17.39 7.83 4.32
CA ASN A 159 -18.05 6.66 4.90
C ASN A 159 -19.48 6.93 5.45
N GLY A 160 -20.03 8.14 5.24
CA GLY A 160 -21.36 8.52 5.68
C GLY A 160 -21.50 8.80 7.18
N SER A 161 -20.41 8.86 7.92
CA SER A 161 -20.38 9.13 9.38
C SER A 161 -20.26 10.63 9.65
N TYR A 162 -21.25 11.40 9.19
CA TYR A 162 -21.20 12.87 9.19
C TYR A 162 -21.00 13.52 10.57
N GLU A 163 -21.62 12.97 11.61
CA GLU A 163 -21.45 13.49 12.98
C GLU A 163 -20.02 13.38 13.46
N THR A 164 -19.34 12.26 13.12
CA THR A 164 -17.93 12.04 13.47
C THR A 164 -17.02 12.96 12.64
N SER A 165 -17.33 13.15 11.37
CA SER A 165 -16.65 14.11 10.50
C SER A 165 -16.69 15.50 11.09
N ILE A 166 -17.89 15.99 11.48
CA ILE A 166 -18.07 17.32 12.13
C ILE A 166 -17.25 17.43 13.42
N LYS A 167 -17.18 16.37 14.23
CA LYS A 167 -16.34 16.39 15.44
C LYS A 167 -14.87 16.62 15.11
N HIS A 168 -14.34 15.93 14.10
CA HIS A 168 -12.95 16.09 13.67
C HIS A 168 -12.69 17.49 13.10
N LEU A 169 -13.61 18.05 12.30
CA LEU A 169 -13.49 19.44 11.82
C LEU A 169 -13.45 20.44 12.98
N ARG A 170 -14.28 20.26 14.01
CA ARG A 170 -14.24 21.11 15.21
C ARG A 170 -12.92 21.01 15.95
N MET A 171 -12.36 19.80 16.12
CA MET A 171 -11.06 19.58 16.75
C MET A 171 -9.95 20.28 15.94
N ALA A 172 -9.97 20.18 14.61
CA ALA A 172 -9.03 20.91 13.77
C ALA A 172 -9.16 22.42 13.96
N LEU A 173 -10.39 22.93 13.96
CA LEU A 173 -10.68 24.36 14.15
C LEU A 173 -10.20 24.88 15.52
N GLU A 174 -10.42 24.13 16.59
CA GLU A 174 -9.93 24.50 17.94
C GLU A 174 -8.39 24.57 17.97
N LEU A 175 -7.69 23.72 17.24
CA LEU A 175 -6.23 23.71 17.17
C LEU A 175 -5.65 24.84 16.30
N THR A 176 -6.41 25.40 15.35
CA THR A 176 -5.95 26.50 14.52
C THR A 176 -5.85 27.83 15.31
N GLY A 177 -6.56 27.99 16.43
CA GLY A 177 -6.59 29.16 17.22
C GLY A 177 -6.97 30.39 16.38
N ASN A 178 -6.11 31.44 16.41
CA ASN A 178 -6.31 32.68 15.65
C ASN A 178 -5.70 32.66 14.24
N ASN A 179 -5.32 31.49 13.70
CA ASN A 179 -4.76 31.41 12.35
C ASN A 179 -5.88 31.44 11.30
N PHE A 180 -6.17 32.64 10.81
CA PHE A 180 -7.28 32.95 9.89
C PHE A 180 -7.22 32.09 8.60
N GLN A 181 -6.02 31.89 8.02
CA GLN A 181 -5.88 31.10 6.75
C GLN A 181 -6.24 29.64 6.92
N LEU A 182 -5.82 29.01 8.03
CA LEU A 182 -6.18 27.62 8.34
C LEU A 182 -7.67 27.49 8.68
N THR A 183 -8.22 28.46 9.39
CA THR A 183 -9.64 28.53 9.74
C THR A 183 -10.52 28.59 8.48
N GLU A 184 -10.15 29.42 7.50
CA GLU A 184 -10.89 29.57 6.24
C GLU A 184 -10.84 28.28 5.39
N SER A 185 -9.72 27.56 5.38
CA SER A 185 -9.60 26.28 4.66
C SER A 185 -10.47 25.16 5.24
N ILE A 186 -10.87 25.25 6.50
CA ILE A 186 -11.75 24.26 7.17
C ILE A 186 -13.23 24.56 6.91
N HIS A 187 -13.57 25.83 6.62
CA HIS A 187 -14.94 26.25 6.37
C HIS A 187 -15.39 26.08 4.91
N ASN A 188 -14.47 25.85 3.97
CA ASN A 188 -14.74 25.63 2.56
C ASN A 188 -14.75 24.13 2.20
#